data_3aeb4bd7e6141ce8e2601461415f5779
#
_entry.id   3aeb4bd7e6141ce8e2601461415f5779
#
_cell.length_a   1.000
_cell.length_b   1.000
_cell.length_c   1.000
_cell.angle_alpha   90.00
_cell.angle_beta   90.00
_cell.angle_gamma   90.00
#
_symmetry.space_group_name_H-M   'P 1'
#
loop_
_entity.id
_entity.type
_entity.pdbx_description
1 polymer ?
#
loop_
_entity_poly.entity_id
_entity_poly.type
_entity_poly.pdbx_seq_one_letter_code
_entity_poly.pdbx_strand_id
1 'polypeptide(L)'
;GLGDVYKRQSIDNVIINDIFFYDEGFKRNSNEVRTPNGNGSYGWGIRILNLSDSGNLENLTIKNSIIENISHSGIRVKGRLDNKFKNVNIFNNKLFKTGGPGMVFNSTYNLHAYANDINFSGSPDDSRKWGRGSGLWTWGSTLGLIEKNKFQNANGPADSAGCHIDFNCKDIVVQHNLSKNNAGGFVEILGNNYNCSYRYNVSINDGYRIKGKGNNFQEGKSFWLSGFVGNGNERHGPYNSYVYNNTIYVNEDVVSKIAVDKNSKGVLVANNIFYYKGETAMVLGDQYKPDTGGDGSIENVFFENNLFLKDHWPKEVLIQPSKSVIGDPFFKNAGGELISDYFPLNIDLIKDKGIDITNIVNDSIGLRIGLKVDMDILGNPIKNMPDLGAIEIN
;
A
#
# COMPACT_ATOMS: atom_id res chain seq x y z
N GLY A 1 -5.58 -13.05 40.16
CA GLY A 1 -4.77 -13.42 39.06
C GLY A 1 -5.54 -13.84 37.81
N LEU A 2 -6.09 -12.89 37.06
CA LEU A 2 -6.63 -13.13 35.70
C LEU A 2 -5.63 -12.69 34.60
N GLY A 3 -4.37 -12.50 34.97
CA GLY A 3 -3.36 -11.93 34.09
C GLY A 3 -2.77 -12.86 33.00
N ASP A 4 -3.01 -14.16 33.08
CA ASP A 4 -2.27 -15.13 32.21
C ASP A 4 -3.12 -15.80 31.13
N VAL A 5 -4.42 -15.52 31.05
CA VAL A 5 -5.34 -16.28 30.18
C VAL A 5 -5.30 -15.84 28.71
N TYR A 6 -4.71 -14.69 28.39
CA TYR A 6 -4.76 -14.10 27.02
C TYR A 6 -3.41 -13.99 26.31
N LYS A 7 -2.45 -14.85 26.61
CA LYS A 7 -1.11 -14.78 25.99
C LYS A 7 -1.07 -15.15 24.50
N ARG A 8 -2.07 -15.85 24.00
CA ARG A 8 -2.17 -16.19 22.56
C ARG A 8 -3.62 -16.21 22.13
N GLN A 9 -3.93 -15.48 21.06
CA GLN A 9 -5.26 -15.46 20.46
C GLN A 9 -5.15 -15.92 19.01
N SER A 10 -6.00 -16.86 18.60
CA SER A 10 -6.00 -17.35 17.24
C SER A 10 -7.42 -17.44 16.71
N ILE A 11 -7.63 -16.93 15.51
CA ILE A 11 -8.81 -17.17 14.68
C ILE A 11 -8.32 -17.94 13.46
N ASP A 12 -8.79 -19.16 13.30
CA ASP A 12 -8.33 -20.09 12.30
C ASP A 12 -9.50 -20.79 11.62
N ASN A 13 -9.45 -20.89 10.30
CA ASN A 13 -10.40 -21.63 9.49
C ASN A 13 -11.86 -21.21 9.71
N VAL A 14 -12.12 -19.89 9.74
CA VAL A 14 -13.45 -19.30 9.93
C VAL A 14 -13.96 -18.73 8.62
N ILE A 15 -15.24 -18.94 8.33
CA ILE A 15 -15.94 -18.31 7.21
C ILE A 15 -16.91 -17.27 7.78
N ILE A 16 -16.74 -16.02 7.36
CA ILE A 16 -17.63 -14.91 7.68
C ILE A 16 -18.18 -14.38 6.36
N ASN A 17 -19.47 -14.56 6.16
CA ASN A 17 -20.15 -14.10 4.95
C ASN A 17 -21.45 -13.40 5.34
N ASP A 18 -21.56 -12.14 4.98
CA ASP A 18 -22.73 -11.30 5.25
C ASP A 18 -23.63 -11.21 3.99
N ILE A 19 -23.99 -12.35 3.46
CA ILE A 19 -24.79 -12.50 2.23
C ILE A 19 -26.12 -11.74 2.27
N PHE A 20 -26.72 -11.56 3.44
CA PHE A 20 -27.98 -10.83 3.59
C PHE A 20 -27.93 -9.37 3.14
N PHE A 21 -26.74 -8.82 3.07
CA PHE A 21 -26.54 -7.45 2.63
C PHE A 21 -26.49 -7.29 1.11
N TYR A 22 -26.38 -8.37 0.39
CA TYR A 22 -26.32 -8.43 -1.07
C TYR A 22 -27.50 -9.17 -1.69
N ASP A 23 -28.45 -9.62 -0.87
CA ASP A 23 -29.65 -10.32 -1.37
C ASP A 23 -30.46 -9.38 -2.27
N GLU A 24 -30.93 -9.90 -3.41
CA GLU A 24 -31.76 -9.18 -4.35
C GLU A 24 -33.03 -8.68 -3.64
N GLY A 25 -33.20 -7.38 -3.61
CA GLY A 25 -34.33 -6.72 -2.95
C GLY A 25 -34.05 -6.22 -1.53
N PHE A 26 -32.96 -6.59 -0.90
CA PHE A 26 -32.57 -6.01 0.38
C PHE A 26 -31.96 -4.62 0.13
N LYS A 27 -32.74 -3.57 0.41
CA LYS A 27 -32.24 -2.19 0.39
C LYS A 27 -31.87 -1.80 1.81
N ARG A 28 -30.61 -1.59 2.05
CA ARG A 28 -30.15 -1.06 3.32
C ARG A 28 -30.70 0.33 3.55
N ASN A 29 -31.18 0.57 4.73
CA ASN A 29 -31.67 1.87 5.13
C ASN A 29 -30.52 2.89 5.07
N SER A 30 -30.72 4.01 4.40
CA SER A 30 -29.72 5.09 4.27
C SER A 30 -29.23 5.63 5.63
N ASN A 31 -30.01 5.46 6.70
CA ASN A 31 -29.62 5.83 8.06
C ASN A 31 -28.59 4.90 8.70
N GLU A 32 -28.43 3.66 8.19
CA GLU A 32 -27.43 2.71 8.67
C GLU A 32 -26.01 3.03 8.14
N VAL A 33 -25.93 3.90 7.14
CA VAL A 33 -24.71 4.20 6.37
C VAL A 33 -23.72 5.12 7.10
N ARG A 34 -24.06 5.71 8.26
CA ARG A 34 -23.53 7.04 8.52
C ARG A 34 -22.66 7.27 9.74
N THR A 35 -21.94 6.33 10.26
CA THR A 35 -20.94 6.78 11.23
C THR A 35 -19.55 6.26 10.88
N PRO A 36 -18.68 7.15 10.36
CA PRO A 36 -17.26 6.85 10.15
C PRO A 36 -16.57 6.33 11.43
N ASN A 37 -17.14 6.61 12.58
CA ASN A 37 -16.58 6.29 13.90
C ASN A 37 -17.03 4.95 14.48
N GLY A 38 -17.74 4.14 13.73
CA GLY A 38 -18.09 2.78 14.15
C GLY A 38 -19.25 2.65 15.13
N ASN A 39 -20.06 3.70 15.31
CA ASN A 39 -21.28 3.69 16.13
C ASN A 39 -22.54 3.37 15.30
N GLY A 40 -22.41 3.03 14.04
CA GLY A 40 -23.51 2.68 13.16
C GLY A 40 -23.55 1.20 12.85
N SER A 41 -24.57 0.80 12.13
CA SER A 41 -24.89 -0.58 11.74
C SER A 41 -23.98 -1.12 10.60
N TYR A 42 -22.67 -0.85 10.65
CA TYR A 42 -21.74 -1.45 9.71
C TYR A 42 -21.48 -2.92 10.09
N GLY A 43 -21.58 -3.81 9.11
CA GLY A 43 -21.06 -5.16 9.25
C GLY A 43 -19.53 -5.14 9.18
N TRP A 44 -18.90 -5.60 10.23
CA TRP A 44 -17.48 -5.85 10.31
C TRP A 44 -17.22 -7.34 10.19
N GLY A 45 -16.20 -7.75 9.49
CA GLY A 45 -15.79 -9.14 9.50
C GLY A 45 -15.20 -9.51 10.86
N ILE A 46 -13.95 -9.20 11.08
CA ILE A 46 -13.26 -9.38 12.36
C ILE A 46 -12.82 -8.00 12.87
N ARG A 47 -13.26 -7.64 14.07
CA ARG A 47 -12.93 -6.37 14.69
C ARG A 47 -12.37 -6.58 16.09
N ILE A 48 -11.08 -6.28 16.28
CA ILE A 48 -10.37 -6.43 17.55
C ILE A 48 -9.84 -5.07 17.98
N LEU A 49 -10.28 -4.60 19.13
CA LEU A 49 -9.96 -3.26 19.63
C LEU A 49 -9.37 -3.34 21.05
N ASN A 50 -8.22 -2.72 21.24
CA ASN A 50 -7.73 -2.38 22.58
C ASN A 50 -8.31 -1.03 22.99
N LEU A 51 -9.27 -1.04 23.88
CA LEU A 51 -9.91 0.16 24.44
C LEU A 51 -9.42 0.49 25.85
N SER A 52 -8.61 -0.39 26.44
CA SER A 52 -8.08 -0.22 27.80
C SER A 52 -6.83 0.66 27.82
N ASP A 53 -6.75 1.52 28.81
CA ASP A 53 -5.56 2.34 29.05
C ASP A 53 -4.39 1.54 29.65
N SER A 54 -4.68 0.43 30.32
CA SER A 54 -3.71 -0.39 31.06
C SER A 54 -3.56 -1.83 30.59
N GLY A 55 -4.48 -2.31 29.75
CA GLY A 55 -4.46 -3.69 29.24
C GLY A 55 -3.50 -3.86 28.05
N ASN A 56 -2.63 -4.86 28.09
CA ASN A 56 -1.81 -5.24 26.95
C ASN A 56 -2.51 -6.33 26.14
N LEU A 57 -2.82 -6.03 24.89
CA LEU A 57 -3.24 -7.04 23.90
C LEU A 57 -2.05 -7.41 23.03
N GLU A 58 -1.74 -8.68 22.96
CA GLU A 58 -0.62 -9.19 22.20
C GLU A 58 -0.82 -10.61 21.68
N ASN A 59 0.02 -11.02 20.73
CA ASN A 59 0.08 -12.38 20.21
C ASN A 59 -1.21 -12.83 19.50
N LEU A 60 -1.77 -11.97 18.63
CA LEU A 60 -2.92 -12.27 17.80
C LEU A 60 -2.49 -13.01 16.52
N THR A 61 -3.19 -14.07 16.19
CA THR A 61 -3.09 -14.74 14.89
C THR A 61 -4.47 -14.88 14.25
N ILE A 62 -4.61 -14.42 12.99
CA ILE A 62 -5.80 -14.67 12.15
C ILE A 62 -5.31 -15.33 10.87
N LYS A 63 -5.78 -16.53 10.59
CA LYS A 63 -5.30 -17.31 9.44
C LYS A 63 -6.36 -18.20 8.82
N ASN A 64 -6.13 -18.64 7.58
CA ASN A 64 -6.92 -19.65 6.87
C ASN A 64 -8.42 -19.33 6.81
N SER A 65 -8.78 -18.05 6.92
CA SER A 65 -10.17 -17.62 7.05
C SER A 65 -10.68 -16.98 5.76
N ILE A 66 -11.98 -17.09 5.53
CA ILE A 66 -12.67 -16.50 4.39
C ILE A 66 -13.63 -15.43 4.93
N ILE A 67 -13.52 -14.20 4.42
CA ILE A 67 -14.32 -13.06 4.85
C ILE A 67 -14.89 -12.40 3.61
N GLU A 68 -16.20 -12.47 3.45
CA GLU A 68 -16.87 -12.08 2.22
C GLU A 68 -18.07 -11.19 2.48
N ASN A 69 -18.38 -10.33 1.51
CA ASN A 69 -19.59 -9.52 1.48
C ASN A 69 -19.80 -8.67 2.75
N ILE A 70 -18.73 -8.14 3.29
CA ILE A 70 -18.75 -7.32 4.50
C ILE A 70 -19.00 -5.86 4.14
N SER A 71 -19.95 -5.22 4.80
CA SER A 71 -20.33 -3.83 4.47
C SER A 71 -19.31 -2.76 4.87
N HIS A 72 -18.37 -3.10 5.75
CA HIS A 72 -17.28 -2.21 6.15
C HIS A 72 -15.93 -2.91 5.95
N SER A 73 -15.06 -2.94 6.94
CA SER A 73 -13.74 -3.58 6.85
C SER A 73 -13.81 -5.08 7.09
N GLY A 74 -13.04 -5.85 6.32
CA GLY A 74 -12.94 -7.30 6.51
C GLY A 74 -12.26 -7.64 7.84
N ILE A 75 -11.03 -7.18 8.05
CA ILE A 75 -10.30 -7.35 9.32
C ILE A 75 -9.86 -5.98 9.84
N ARG A 76 -10.12 -5.71 11.10
CA ARG A 76 -9.59 -4.53 11.77
C ARG A 76 -8.98 -4.88 13.12
N VAL A 77 -7.71 -4.50 13.30
CA VAL A 77 -7.00 -4.59 14.58
C VAL A 77 -6.60 -3.18 14.99
N LYS A 78 -7.00 -2.76 16.21
CA LYS A 78 -6.71 -1.41 16.70
C LYS A 78 -6.15 -1.48 18.12
N GLY A 79 -4.90 -1.05 18.26
CA GLY A 79 -4.29 -0.64 19.54
C GLY A 79 -4.54 0.84 19.82
N ARG A 80 -3.81 1.37 20.78
CA ARG A 80 -3.70 2.81 21.12
C ARG A 80 -2.31 3.30 20.72
N LEU A 81 -2.16 4.58 20.47
CA LEU A 81 -0.84 5.16 20.12
C LEU A 81 0.19 4.94 21.22
N ASP A 82 -0.24 5.10 22.47
CA ASP A 82 0.54 4.91 23.70
C ASP A 82 0.61 3.46 24.17
N ASN A 83 -0.30 2.59 23.70
CA ASN A 83 -0.36 1.17 24.05
C ASN A 83 -0.75 0.34 22.83
N LYS A 84 0.24 0.07 21.99
CA LYS A 84 0.04 -0.65 20.72
C LYS A 84 -0.32 -2.11 20.93
N PHE A 85 -1.14 -2.62 20.00
CA PHE A 85 -1.40 -4.07 19.91
C PHE A 85 -0.14 -4.76 19.37
N LYS A 86 0.42 -5.70 20.14
CA LYS A 86 1.74 -6.31 19.84
C LYS A 86 1.61 -7.69 19.20
N ASN A 87 2.57 -8.01 18.33
CA ASN A 87 2.74 -9.33 17.72
C ASN A 87 1.47 -9.81 17.00
N VAL A 88 1.17 -9.18 15.88
CA VAL A 88 -0.03 -9.45 15.08
C VAL A 88 0.37 -10.23 13.83
N ASN A 89 -0.12 -11.46 13.68
CA ASN A 89 0.13 -12.33 12.52
C ASN A 89 -1.16 -12.58 11.76
N ILE A 90 -1.20 -12.16 10.49
CA ILE A 90 -2.40 -12.27 9.64
C ILE A 90 -2.00 -12.93 8.33
N PHE A 91 -2.38 -14.18 8.12
CA PHE A 91 -1.90 -14.88 6.93
C PHE A 91 -2.86 -15.93 6.36
N ASN A 92 -2.69 -16.16 5.07
CA ASN A 92 -3.47 -17.15 4.32
C ASN A 92 -4.99 -16.95 4.43
N ASN A 93 -5.43 -15.68 4.49
CA ASN A 93 -6.85 -15.34 4.51
C ASN A 93 -7.31 -14.90 3.11
N LYS A 94 -8.58 -15.13 2.80
CA LYS A 94 -9.25 -14.65 1.60
C LYS A 94 -10.30 -13.63 1.98
N LEU A 95 -10.19 -12.42 1.45
CA LEU A 95 -11.16 -11.36 1.65
C LEU A 95 -11.76 -10.97 0.29
N PHE A 96 -13.07 -10.97 0.21
CA PHE A 96 -13.77 -10.71 -1.03
C PHE A 96 -14.98 -9.79 -0.82
N LYS A 97 -15.05 -8.70 -1.58
CA LYS A 97 -16.16 -7.73 -1.52
C LYS A 97 -16.38 -7.15 -0.11
N THR A 98 -15.50 -6.27 0.30
CA THR A 98 -15.72 -5.44 1.49
C THR A 98 -16.17 -4.04 1.08
N GLY A 99 -17.14 -3.45 1.75
CA GLY A 99 -17.64 -2.08 1.47
C GLY A 99 -16.67 -0.98 1.91
N GLY A 100 -15.68 -1.32 2.74
CA GLY A 100 -14.53 -0.51 3.14
C GLY A 100 -13.23 -1.25 2.85
N PRO A 101 -12.16 -0.95 3.61
CA PRO A 101 -10.87 -1.64 3.44
C PRO A 101 -10.95 -3.15 3.68
N GLY A 102 -10.11 -3.91 2.99
CA GLY A 102 -9.95 -5.33 3.30
C GLY A 102 -9.40 -5.51 4.72
N MET A 103 -8.25 -4.91 5.02
CA MET A 103 -7.59 -5.00 6.32
C MET A 103 -7.15 -3.63 6.81
N VAL A 104 -7.29 -3.38 8.13
CA VAL A 104 -6.87 -2.13 8.78
C VAL A 104 -6.12 -2.43 10.08
N PHE A 105 -4.91 -1.90 10.18
CA PHE A 105 -4.05 -2.04 11.35
C PHE A 105 -3.73 -0.66 11.94
N ASN A 106 -4.42 -0.30 13.02
CA ASN A 106 -4.19 0.95 13.71
C ASN A 106 -3.37 0.72 14.98
N SER A 107 -2.28 1.43 15.14
CA SER A 107 -1.44 1.38 16.34
C SER A 107 -1.06 -0.07 16.73
N THR A 108 -0.51 -0.80 15.78
CA THR A 108 0.08 -2.14 16.01
C THR A 108 1.60 -2.05 16.13
N TYR A 109 2.19 -3.02 16.79
CA TYR A 109 3.63 -3.20 16.89
C TYR A 109 4.00 -4.64 16.55
N ASN A 110 4.96 -4.84 15.66
CA ASN A 110 5.36 -6.13 15.15
C ASN A 110 4.19 -6.85 14.43
N LEU A 111 3.77 -6.23 13.33
CA LEU A 111 2.77 -6.79 12.42
C LEU A 111 3.44 -7.64 11.34
N HIS A 112 2.95 -8.85 11.12
CA HIS A 112 3.29 -9.65 9.93
C HIS A 112 2.01 -10.04 9.20
N ALA A 113 1.77 -9.45 8.01
CA ALA A 113 0.63 -9.75 7.15
C ALA A 113 1.14 -10.37 5.84
N TYR A 114 0.87 -11.66 5.61
CA TYR A 114 1.44 -12.36 4.45
C TYR A 114 0.51 -13.41 3.84
N ALA A 115 0.74 -13.69 2.57
CA ALA A 115 0.00 -14.70 1.82
C ALA A 115 -1.54 -14.55 1.89
N ASN A 116 -2.04 -13.31 2.04
CA ASN A 116 -3.47 -13.04 1.99
C ASN A 116 -3.89 -12.67 0.56
N ASP A 117 -5.12 -13.01 0.20
CA ASP A 117 -5.75 -12.61 -1.06
C ASP A 117 -6.91 -11.66 -0.75
N ILE A 118 -6.74 -10.38 -1.09
CA ILE A 118 -7.72 -9.33 -0.84
C ILE A 118 -8.22 -8.82 -2.18
N ASN A 119 -9.50 -8.99 -2.44
CA ASN A 119 -10.10 -8.68 -3.72
C ASN A 119 -11.43 -7.94 -3.57
N PHE A 120 -11.64 -6.88 -4.38
CA PHE A 120 -12.81 -6.02 -4.35
C PHE A 120 -13.08 -5.35 -2.99
N SER A 121 -12.04 -4.80 -2.35
CA SER A 121 -12.23 -3.88 -1.23
C SER A 121 -12.78 -2.53 -1.73
N GLY A 122 -13.58 -1.85 -0.90
CA GLY A 122 -14.32 -0.66 -1.32
C GLY A 122 -15.39 -0.96 -2.37
N SER A 123 -15.97 -2.17 -2.35
CA SER A 123 -16.94 -2.61 -3.34
C SER A 123 -18.10 -1.63 -3.49
N PRO A 124 -18.45 -1.22 -4.73
CA PRO A 124 -19.58 -0.33 -4.98
C PRO A 124 -20.95 -1.00 -4.74
N ASP A 125 -20.98 -2.32 -4.62
CA ASP A 125 -22.21 -3.09 -4.51
C ASP A 125 -22.92 -2.90 -3.17
N ASP A 126 -22.20 -2.42 -2.13
CA ASP A 126 -22.79 -2.18 -0.82
C ASP A 126 -23.15 -0.71 -0.63
N SER A 127 -24.44 -0.45 -0.40
CA SER A 127 -24.95 0.89 -0.13
C SER A 127 -24.44 1.47 1.20
N ARG A 128 -23.94 0.65 2.11
CA ARG A 128 -23.34 1.02 3.40
C ARG A 128 -21.83 1.18 3.33
N LYS A 129 -21.24 1.09 2.16
CA LYS A 129 -19.79 1.21 1.99
C LYS A 129 -19.25 2.48 2.64
N TRP A 130 -18.06 2.38 3.20
CA TRP A 130 -17.44 3.52 3.87
C TRP A 130 -16.88 4.59 2.91
N GLY A 131 -16.78 4.32 1.66
CA GLY A 131 -16.21 5.27 0.68
C GLY A 131 -14.68 5.31 0.62
N ARG A 132 -14.00 4.43 1.39
CA ARG A 132 -12.54 4.22 1.39
C ARG A 132 -12.28 2.74 1.34
N GLY A 133 -11.47 2.27 0.41
CA GLY A 133 -11.49 0.86 0.09
C GLY A 133 -10.13 0.23 -0.20
N SER A 134 -9.04 0.67 0.44
CA SER A 134 -7.74 0.02 0.24
C SER A 134 -7.74 -1.46 0.62
N GLY A 135 -6.94 -2.26 -0.07
CA GLY A 135 -6.76 -3.67 0.29
C GLY A 135 -6.25 -3.82 1.72
N LEU A 136 -5.16 -3.14 2.05
CA LEU A 136 -4.61 -3.09 3.40
C LEU A 136 -4.07 -1.67 3.68
N TRP A 137 -4.23 -1.22 4.92
CA TRP A 137 -3.54 -0.03 5.39
C TRP A 137 -3.05 -0.14 6.83
N THR A 138 -1.98 0.60 7.15
CA THR A 138 -1.45 0.78 8.51
C THR A 138 -1.56 2.24 8.92
N TRP A 139 -1.87 2.53 10.19
CA TRP A 139 -1.88 3.88 10.76
C TRP A 139 -1.30 3.87 12.17
N GLY A 140 -0.36 4.75 12.47
CA GLY A 140 0.28 4.82 13.79
C GLY A 140 0.99 3.54 14.21
N SER A 141 1.27 2.64 13.28
CA SER A 141 1.87 1.33 13.53
C SER A 141 3.39 1.37 13.43
N THR A 142 4.04 0.43 14.11
CA THR A 142 5.51 0.35 14.12
C THR A 142 5.96 -1.09 13.92
N LEU A 143 7.00 -1.28 13.13
CA LEU A 143 7.57 -2.59 12.81
C LEU A 143 6.54 -3.51 12.15
N GLY A 144 6.32 -3.30 10.86
CA GLY A 144 5.37 -4.08 10.08
C GLY A 144 6.01 -4.68 8.83
N LEU A 145 5.78 -5.96 8.59
CA LEU A 145 6.13 -6.64 7.36
C LEU A 145 4.86 -7.09 6.65
N ILE A 146 4.65 -6.59 5.43
CA ILE A 146 3.48 -6.87 4.60
C ILE A 146 4.00 -7.49 3.31
N GLU A 147 3.89 -8.82 3.18
CA GLU A 147 4.55 -9.51 2.08
C GLU A 147 3.74 -10.65 1.46
N LYS A 148 4.03 -10.95 0.19
CA LYS A 148 3.43 -12.09 -0.52
C LYS A 148 1.91 -12.07 -0.54
N ASN A 149 1.29 -10.89 -0.39
CA ASN A 149 -0.14 -10.72 -0.50
C ASN A 149 -0.54 -10.42 -1.95
N LYS A 150 -1.81 -10.65 -2.26
CA LYS A 150 -2.47 -10.17 -3.47
C LYS A 150 -3.49 -9.11 -3.09
N PHE A 151 -3.31 -7.91 -3.60
CA PHE A 151 -4.23 -6.79 -3.45
C PHE A 151 -4.85 -6.48 -4.81
N GLN A 152 -6.14 -6.75 -4.98
CA GLN A 152 -6.75 -6.70 -6.28
C GLN A 152 -8.08 -5.94 -6.28
N ASN A 153 -8.29 -5.13 -7.32
CA ASN A 153 -9.58 -4.52 -7.61
C ASN A 153 -10.17 -3.66 -6.48
N ALA A 154 -9.33 -3.00 -5.69
CA ALA A 154 -9.81 -2.04 -4.70
C ALA A 154 -10.47 -0.85 -5.42
N ASN A 155 -11.74 -0.53 -5.10
CA ASN A 155 -12.52 0.40 -5.89
C ASN A 155 -13.51 1.25 -5.06
N GLY A 156 -13.03 1.97 -4.07
CA GLY A 156 -13.80 3.01 -3.38
C GLY A 156 -13.64 4.39 -4.04
N PRO A 157 -14.48 5.36 -3.70
CA PRO A 157 -14.37 6.73 -4.21
C PRO A 157 -13.16 7.51 -3.69
N ALA A 158 -12.52 7.02 -2.61
CA ALA A 158 -11.26 7.52 -2.08
C ALA A 158 -10.38 6.39 -1.57
N ASP A 159 -9.14 6.68 -1.21
CA ASP A 159 -8.08 5.73 -0.88
C ASP A 159 -8.03 4.62 -1.94
N SER A 160 -8.29 3.39 -1.61
CA SER A 160 -8.40 2.26 -2.55
C SER A 160 -7.09 1.93 -3.27
N ALA A 161 -5.96 2.18 -2.62
CA ALA A 161 -4.69 1.58 -3.00
C ALA A 161 -4.69 0.08 -2.70
N GLY A 162 -3.83 -0.68 -3.35
CA GLY A 162 -3.65 -2.08 -2.98
C GLY A 162 -3.22 -2.22 -1.52
N CYS A 163 -2.12 -1.59 -1.18
CA CYS A 163 -1.66 -1.41 0.20
C CYS A 163 -1.18 0.03 0.36
N HIS A 164 -1.45 0.68 1.51
CA HIS A 164 -0.82 1.97 1.78
C HIS A 164 -0.32 2.11 3.22
N ILE A 165 0.69 2.94 3.39
CA ILE A 165 1.28 3.30 4.68
C ILE A 165 0.71 4.67 5.05
N ASP A 166 -0.37 4.66 5.84
CA ASP A 166 -1.00 5.88 6.33
C ASP A 166 -0.09 6.56 7.36
N PHE A 167 -0.41 7.75 7.80
CA PHE A 167 0.50 8.58 8.60
C PHE A 167 0.83 8.04 10.00
N ASN A 168 1.90 8.54 10.59
CA ASN A 168 2.44 8.18 11.92
C ASN A 168 2.94 6.74 12.04
N CYS A 169 3.37 6.13 10.94
CA CYS A 169 3.96 4.79 10.96
C CYS A 169 5.50 4.86 11.03
N LYS A 170 6.09 3.76 11.48
CA LYS A 170 7.54 3.60 11.52
C LYS A 170 7.95 2.16 11.22
N ASP A 171 9.01 1.99 10.43
CA ASP A 171 9.56 0.66 10.09
C ASP A 171 8.51 -0.27 9.45
N ILE A 172 7.73 0.23 8.49
CA ILE A 172 6.76 -0.56 7.72
C ILE A 172 7.36 -0.93 6.36
N VAL A 173 7.40 -2.20 6.06
CA VAL A 173 7.92 -2.72 4.79
C VAL A 173 6.83 -3.47 4.04
N VAL A 174 6.56 -3.03 2.81
CA VAL A 174 5.65 -3.65 1.84
C VAL A 174 6.52 -4.31 0.76
N GLN A 175 6.61 -5.63 0.73
CA GLN A 175 7.49 -6.35 -0.20
C GLN A 175 6.85 -7.60 -0.79
N HIS A 176 7.31 -7.99 -1.98
CA HIS A 176 6.91 -9.23 -2.65
C HIS A 176 5.40 -9.40 -2.83
N ASN A 177 4.65 -8.30 -2.94
CA ASN A 177 3.22 -8.34 -3.15
C ASN A 177 2.85 -8.17 -4.63
N LEU A 178 1.74 -8.75 -5.03
CA LEU A 178 1.04 -8.41 -6.25
C LEU A 178 -0.03 -7.36 -5.94
N SER A 179 0.04 -6.21 -6.60
CA SER A 179 -0.97 -5.15 -6.54
C SER A 179 -1.57 -4.98 -7.93
N LYS A 180 -2.90 -5.12 -8.08
CA LYS A 180 -3.51 -5.14 -9.40
C LYS A 180 -4.86 -4.45 -9.46
N ASN A 181 -5.03 -3.56 -10.44
CA ASN A 181 -6.29 -2.87 -10.73
C ASN A 181 -6.89 -2.16 -9.52
N ASN A 182 -6.06 -1.57 -8.68
CA ASN A 182 -6.52 -0.82 -7.52
C ASN A 182 -6.73 0.65 -7.91
N ALA A 183 -7.95 1.15 -7.75
CA ALA A 183 -8.34 2.46 -8.25
C ALA A 183 -7.54 3.62 -7.61
N GLY A 184 -7.15 3.47 -6.36
CA GLY A 184 -6.40 4.47 -5.59
C GLY A 184 -4.93 4.55 -5.92
N GLY A 185 -4.28 3.40 -6.15
CA GLY A 185 -2.87 3.41 -6.52
C GLY A 185 -2.03 2.27 -5.96
N PHE A 186 -0.71 2.47 -6.08
CA PHE A 186 0.28 1.48 -5.64
C PHE A 186 1.16 2.01 -4.50
N VAL A 187 2.14 2.85 -4.80
CA VAL A 187 2.98 3.45 -3.74
C VAL A 187 2.22 4.59 -3.10
N GLU A 188 1.98 4.47 -1.80
CA GLU A 188 1.39 5.55 -1.00
C GLU A 188 2.02 5.56 0.39
N ILE A 189 2.86 6.58 0.66
CA ILE A 189 3.48 6.81 1.95
C ILE A 189 3.06 8.21 2.41
N LEU A 190 2.24 8.28 3.48
CA LEU A 190 1.74 9.54 4.00
C LEU A 190 2.71 10.19 5.00
N GLY A 191 2.29 11.27 5.63
CA GLY A 191 3.15 12.11 6.47
C GLY A 191 3.55 11.47 7.79
N ASN A 192 4.58 12.03 8.40
CA ASN A 192 5.15 11.55 9.67
C ASN A 192 5.48 10.05 9.71
N ASN A 193 5.80 9.49 8.55
CA ASN A 193 6.28 8.14 8.41
C ASN A 193 7.80 8.12 8.38
N TYR A 194 8.41 7.13 9.04
CA TYR A 194 9.85 6.98 9.14
C TYR A 194 10.29 5.57 8.76
N ASN A 195 11.35 5.46 7.96
CA ASN A 195 11.99 4.19 7.63
C ASN A 195 11.01 3.16 7.04
N CYS A 196 10.14 3.65 6.14
CA CYS A 196 9.14 2.83 5.45
C CYS A 196 9.61 2.45 4.06
N SER A 197 9.11 1.34 3.52
CA SER A 197 9.56 0.86 2.21
C SER A 197 8.49 0.15 1.40
N TYR A 198 8.58 0.34 0.07
CA TYR A 198 8.00 -0.55 -0.96
C TYR A 198 9.15 -1.15 -1.76
N ARG A 199 9.29 -2.48 -1.74
CA ARG A 199 10.39 -3.13 -2.46
C ARG A 199 9.98 -4.48 -3.05
N TYR A 200 10.52 -4.80 -4.22
CA TYR A 200 10.28 -6.08 -4.90
C TYR A 200 8.81 -6.45 -5.03
N ASN A 201 7.93 -5.48 -5.31
CA ASN A 201 6.52 -5.71 -5.61
C ASN A 201 6.28 -5.62 -7.12
N VAL A 202 5.21 -6.25 -7.58
CA VAL A 202 4.67 -6.05 -8.94
C VAL A 202 3.32 -5.34 -8.83
N SER A 203 3.21 -4.20 -9.51
CA SER A 203 1.98 -3.40 -9.64
C SER A 203 1.49 -3.40 -11.08
N ILE A 204 0.19 -3.63 -11.27
CA ILE A 204 -0.45 -3.74 -12.57
C ILE A 204 -1.68 -2.84 -12.62
N ASN A 205 -1.64 -1.80 -13.46
CA ASN A 205 -2.77 -0.88 -13.69
C ASN A 205 -3.35 -0.24 -12.42
N ASP A 206 -2.53 -0.01 -11.40
CA ASP A 206 -2.95 0.69 -10.19
C ASP A 206 -3.02 2.21 -10.43
N GLY A 207 -3.98 2.89 -9.79
CA GLY A 207 -4.12 4.35 -9.84
C GLY A 207 -4.98 4.87 -10.98
N TYR A 208 -5.83 4.05 -11.57
CA TYR A 208 -6.64 4.42 -12.73
C TYR A 208 -7.80 5.38 -12.41
N ARG A 209 -8.19 5.57 -11.15
CA ARG A 209 -9.34 6.40 -10.76
C ARG A 209 -9.16 7.86 -11.18
N ILE A 210 -10.23 8.44 -11.74
CA ILE A 210 -10.31 9.85 -12.14
C ILE A 210 -11.24 10.59 -11.17
N LYS A 211 -10.72 11.62 -10.51
CA LYS A 211 -11.49 12.50 -9.62
C LYS A 211 -12.59 13.20 -10.40
N GLY A 212 -13.78 13.28 -9.79
CA GLY A 212 -14.95 13.89 -10.40
C GLY A 212 -15.71 12.97 -11.37
N LYS A 213 -15.17 11.81 -11.72
CA LYS A 213 -15.89 10.81 -12.52
C LYS A 213 -16.76 9.95 -11.58
N GLY A 214 -18.08 10.00 -11.76
CA GLY A 214 -19.01 9.37 -10.81
C GLY A 214 -18.90 10.01 -9.42
N ASN A 215 -18.84 9.19 -8.39
CA ASN A 215 -18.73 9.64 -6.99
C ASN A 215 -17.27 9.76 -6.48
N ASN A 216 -16.29 9.70 -7.38
CA ASN A 216 -14.88 9.75 -7.01
C ASN A 216 -14.48 11.15 -6.55
N PHE A 217 -14.04 11.28 -5.30
CA PHE A 217 -13.58 12.57 -4.75
C PHE A 217 -12.06 12.65 -4.57
N GLN A 218 -11.34 11.57 -4.90
CA GLN A 218 -9.90 11.50 -4.86
C GLN A 218 -9.35 10.94 -6.17
N GLU A 219 -8.22 11.49 -6.63
CA GLU A 219 -7.48 10.99 -7.79
C GLU A 219 -6.78 9.67 -7.45
N GLY A 220 -6.70 8.73 -8.40
CA GLY A 220 -5.81 7.58 -8.28
C GLY A 220 -4.39 7.96 -8.66
N LYS A 221 -3.38 7.36 -8.01
CA LYS A 221 -1.97 7.69 -8.25
C LYS A 221 -1.11 6.42 -8.26
N SER A 222 -0.32 6.23 -9.28
CA SER A 222 0.63 5.10 -9.32
C SER A 222 1.74 5.27 -8.29
N PHE A 223 2.10 6.53 -7.96
CA PHE A 223 3.14 6.88 -7.01
C PHE A 223 2.76 8.12 -6.20
N TRP A 224 2.77 8.00 -4.87
CA TRP A 224 2.39 9.11 -4.01
C TRP A 224 3.19 9.17 -2.71
N LEU A 225 3.93 10.26 -2.53
CA LEU A 225 4.50 10.69 -1.26
C LEU A 225 3.72 11.89 -0.77
N SER A 226 3.20 11.86 0.44
CA SER A 226 2.36 12.92 0.98
C SER A 226 2.76 13.32 2.39
N GLY A 227 2.82 14.62 2.66
CA GLY A 227 3.01 15.15 4.00
C GLY A 227 1.77 15.12 4.90
N PHE A 228 0.66 14.55 4.45
CA PHE A 228 -0.60 14.55 5.18
C PHE A 228 -0.51 13.78 6.50
N VAL A 229 -0.91 14.41 7.60
CA VAL A 229 -0.90 13.87 8.96
C VAL A 229 -2.23 14.08 9.70
N GLY A 230 -3.30 14.20 8.95
CA GLY A 230 -4.64 14.44 9.44
C GLY A 230 -5.12 15.87 9.17
N ASN A 231 -6.44 16.03 9.14
CA ASN A 231 -7.06 17.33 8.86
C ASN A 231 -6.71 18.37 9.93
N GLY A 232 -6.30 19.55 9.48
CA GLY A 232 -5.96 20.67 10.35
C GLY A 232 -4.55 20.65 10.93
N ASN A 233 -3.78 19.58 10.69
CA ASN A 233 -2.39 19.49 11.10
C ASN A 233 -1.45 19.98 10.02
N GLU A 234 -0.29 20.50 10.41
CA GLU A 234 0.78 20.88 9.50
C GLU A 234 1.33 19.64 8.80
N ARG A 235 1.52 19.74 7.47
CA ARG A 235 2.03 18.64 6.65
C ARG A 235 3.53 18.47 6.86
N HIS A 236 3.99 17.24 7.05
CA HIS A 236 5.42 16.94 7.16
C HIS A 236 5.76 15.48 6.83
N GLY A 237 6.96 15.24 6.32
CA GLY A 237 7.42 13.92 5.87
C GLY A 237 6.80 13.50 4.51
N PRO A 238 6.89 12.22 4.14
CA PRO A 238 7.58 11.13 4.84
C PRO A 238 9.09 11.34 4.99
N TYR A 239 9.70 10.56 5.89
CA TYR A 239 11.12 10.64 6.22
C TYR A 239 11.81 9.28 6.02
N ASN A 240 13.07 9.33 5.56
CA ASN A 240 13.97 8.17 5.51
C ASN A 240 13.29 6.92 4.93
N SER A 241 12.65 7.07 3.77
CA SER A 241 11.84 6.01 3.17
C SER A 241 12.46 5.52 1.86
N TYR A 242 12.22 4.25 1.52
CA TYR A 242 12.90 3.57 0.43
C TYR A 242 11.89 2.89 -0.50
N VAL A 243 11.92 3.22 -1.79
CA VAL A 243 11.09 2.59 -2.81
C VAL A 243 12.01 2.01 -3.89
N TYR A 244 12.22 0.70 -3.89
CA TYR A 244 13.20 0.13 -4.79
C TYR A 244 12.85 -1.26 -5.31
N ASN A 245 13.41 -1.58 -6.47
CA ASN A 245 13.22 -2.85 -7.13
C ASN A 245 11.75 -3.26 -7.25
N ASN A 246 10.84 -2.32 -7.55
CA ASN A 246 9.46 -2.63 -7.91
C ASN A 246 9.29 -2.62 -9.43
N THR A 247 8.37 -3.42 -9.94
CA THR A 247 7.91 -3.35 -11.33
C THR A 247 6.51 -2.77 -11.36
N ILE A 248 6.35 -1.60 -11.99
CA ILE A 248 5.10 -0.84 -12.02
C ILE A 248 4.65 -0.71 -13.48
N TYR A 249 3.68 -1.52 -13.85
CA TYR A 249 3.08 -1.53 -15.18
C TYR A 249 1.77 -0.77 -15.20
N VAL A 250 1.64 0.17 -16.12
CA VAL A 250 0.39 0.91 -16.37
C VAL A 250 0.10 0.91 -17.87
N ASN A 251 -1.07 0.46 -18.24
CA ASN A 251 -1.51 0.36 -19.62
C ASN A 251 -1.72 1.75 -20.26
N GLU A 252 -1.85 1.79 -21.59
CA GLU A 252 -1.91 3.03 -22.37
C GLU A 252 -3.19 3.85 -22.17
N ASP A 253 -4.27 3.22 -21.77
CA ASP A 253 -5.57 3.87 -21.49
C ASP A 253 -5.66 4.50 -20.10
N VAL A 254 -4.63 4.33 -19.26
CA VAL A 254 -4.55 4.88 -17.92
C VAL A 254 -3.46 5.95 -17.86
N VAL A 255 -3.80 7.16 -17.44
CA VAL A 255 -2.83 8.20 -17.14
C VAL A 255 -2.08 7.85 -15.84
N SER A 256 -0.76 7.68 -15.91
CA SER A 256 0.07 7.39 -14.75
C SER A 256 0.29 8.66 -13.94
N LYS A 257 -0.37 8.74 -12.79
CA LYS A 257 -0.36 9.94 -11.95
C LYS A 257 0.66 9.82 -10.83
N ILE A 258 1.43 10.89 -10.66
CA ILE A 258 2.55 10.97 -9.72
C ILE A 258 2.35 12.18 -8.82
N ALA A 259 2.54 11.99 -7.52
CA ALA A 259 2.50 13.07 -6.55
C ALA A 259 3.67 12.95 -5.58
N VAL A 260 4.46 14.02 -5.47
CA VAL A 260 5.55 14.14 -4.50
C VAL A 260 5.36 15.44 -3.73
N ASP A 261 5.01 15.32 -2.46
CA ASP A 261 4.80 16.46 -1.57
C ASP A 261 6.13 17.15 -1.26
N LYS A 262 6.11 18.47 -1.27
CA LYS A 262 7.28 19.29 -0.94
C LYS A 262 7.83 19.10 0.48
N ASN A 263 7.07 18.47 1.36
CA ASN A 263 7.50 18.16 2.71
C ASN A 263 8.27 16.84 2.85
N SER A 264 8.44 16.10 1.74
CA SER A 264 9.17 14.82 1.74
C SER A 264 10.65 15.04 2.02
N LYS A 265 11.21 14.26 2.96
CA LYS A 265 12.62 14.41 3.39
C LYS A 265 13.28 13.04 3.54
N GLY A 266 14.38 12.84 2.82
CA GLY A 266 15.09 11.56 2.85
C GLY A 266 14.26 10.43 2.22
N VAL A 267 14.10 10.44 0.90
CA VAL A 267 13.44 9.35 0.17
C VAL A 267 14.31 8.91 -1.00
N LEU A 268 14.61 7.62 -1.06
CA LEU A 268 15.30 7.02 -2.19
C LEU A 268 14.33 6.18 -3.01
N VAL A 269 14.21 6.50 -4.29
CA VAL A 269 13.44 5.74 -5.29
C VAL A 269 14.43 5.23 -6.33
N ALA A 270 14.77 3.93 -6.29
CA ALA A 270 15.85 3.38 -7.11
C ALA A 270 15.55 1.99 -7.67
N ASN A 271 16.18 1.65 -8.78
CA ASN A 271 16.09 0.33 -9.41
C ASN A 271 14.67 -0.11 -9.79
N ASN A 272 13.68 0.79 -9.80
CA ASN A 272 12.32 0.42 -10.18
C ASN A 272 12.18 0.40 -11.71
N ILE A 273 11.26 -0.41 -12.22
CA ILE A 273 10.76 -0.32 -13.59
C ILE A 273 9.44 0.44 -13.57
N PHE A 274 9.42 1.63 -14.15
CA PHE A 274 8.21 2.41 -14.44
C PHE A 274 7.79 2.15 -15.89
N TYR A 275 7.00 1.09 -16.10
CA TYR A 275 6.51 0.71 -17.42
C TYR A 275 5.18 1.41 -17.72
N TYR A 276 5.24 2.71 -17.93
CA TYR A 276 4.07 3.53 -18.25
C TYR A 276 3.89 3.61 -19.76
N LYS A 277 2.85 2.96 -20.29
CA LYS A 277 2.57 2.96 -21.74
C LYS A 277 1.89 4.24 -22.21
N GLY A 278 0.99 4.77 -21.40
CA GLY A 278 0.20 5.97 -21.66
C GLY A 278 0.89 7.25 -21.19
N GLU A 279 0.08 8.29 -21.04
CA GLU A 279 0.50 9.58 -20.54
C GLU A 279 0.86 9.54 -19.06
N THR A 280 1.69 10.48 -18.64
CA THR A 280 2.03 10.72 -17.23
C THR A 280 1.58 12.13 -16.83
N ALA A 281 1.18 12.30 -15.59
CA ALA A 281 0.78 13.60 -15.07
C ALA A 281 1.18 13.76 -13.59
N MET A 282 1.55 14.97 -13.23
CA MET A 282 1.66 15.34 -11.82
C MET A 282 0.26 15.65 -11.27
N VAL A 283 -0.02 15.17 -10.05
CA VAL A 283 -1.23 15.54 -9.28
C VAL A 283 -0.86 15.85 -7.84
N LEU A 284 -1.29 17.01 -7.37
CA LEU A 284 -1.11 17.45 -5.99
C LEU A 284 -2.41 18.01 -5.44
N GLY A 285 -2.49 18.13 -4.12
CA GLY A 285 -3.60 18.81 -3.45
C GLY A 285 -4.96 18.16 -3.55
N ASP A 286 -4.97 16.90 -3.85
CA ASP A 286 -6.15 16.17 -4.28
C ASP A 286 -7.04 15.70 -3.12
N GLN A 287 -6.46 15.27 -2.01
CA GLN A 287 -7.21 14.47 -1.06
C GLN A 287 -7.97 15.31 -0.04
N TYR A 288 -7.30 16.18 0.66
CA TYR A 288 -7.87 16.89 1.80
C TYR A 288 -7.78 18.40 1.67
N LYS A 289 -6.71 18.90 1.09
CA LYS A 289 -6.51 20.31 0.71
C LYS A 289 -5.39 20.40 -0.31
N PRO A 290 -5.32 21.46 -1.10
CA PRO A 290 -4.16 21.74 -1.94
C PRO A 290 -2.87 21.69 -1.12
N ASP A 291 -1.83 21.07 -1.66
CA ASP A 291 -0.47 21.08 -1.07
C ASP A 291 0.20 22.45 -1.27
N THR A 292 -0.59 23.51 -1.13
CA THR A 292 -0.17 24.90 -1.37
C THR A 292 0.28 25.61 -0.10
N GLY A 293 0.09 24.98 1.06
CA GLY A 293 0.40 25.60 2.34
C GLY A 293 1.72 25.11 2.94
N GLY A 294 2.45 26.05 3.54
CA GLY A 294 3.68 25.80 4.27
C GLY A 294 4.95 26.03 3.46
N ASP A 295 6.03 26.33 4.15
CA ASP A 295 7.35 26.61 3.58
C ASP A 295 8.21 25.34 3.41
N GLY A 296 7.55 24.19 3.26
CA GLY A 296 8.22 22.90 3.09
C GLY A 296 9.20 22.91 1.91
N SER A 297 10.37 22.38 2.13
CA SER A 297 11.37 22.13 1.11
C SER A 297 11.65 20.65 1.01
N ILE A 298 11.69 20.12 -0.22
CA ILE A 298 12.16 18.76 -0.47
C ILE A 298 13.64 18.68 -0.11
N GLU A 299 14.00 17.71 0.73
CA GLU A 299 15.37 17.48 1.15
C GLU A 299 15.77 16.01 0.97
N ASN A 300 16.90 15.75 0.33
CA ASN A 300 17.45 14.40 0.15
C ASN A 300 16.42 13.40 -0.42
N VAL A 301 15.65 13.82 -1.44
CA VAL A 301 14.74 12.96 -2.19
C VAL A 301 15.36 12.70 -3.57
N PHE A 302 15.61 11.43 -3.86
CA PHE A 302 16.31 11.01 -5.06
C PHE A 302 15.49 9.98 -5.83
N PHE A 303 15.36 10.19 -7.13
CA PHE A 303 14.90 9.20 -8.10
C PHE A 303 16.10 8.88 -8.97
N GLU A 304 16.79 7.77 -8.70
CA GLU A 304 18.00 7.42 -9.44
C GLU A 304 18.00 5.96 -9.90
N ASN A 305 18.67 5.72 -11.01
CA ASN A 305 18.83 4.38 -11.58
C ASN A 305 17.51 3.62 -11.76
N ASN A 306 16.41 4.34 -12.07
CA ASN A 306 15.14 3.70 -12.42
C ASN A 306 15.06 3.51 -13.94
N LEU A 307 14.40 2.44 -14.37
CA LEU A 307 14.07 2.23 -15.77
C LEU A 307 12.70 2.83 -16.07
N PHE A 308 12.64 3.60 -17.16
CA PHE A 308 11.41 4.11 -17.74
C PHE A 308 11.25 3.58 -19.17
N LEU A 309 10.03 3.13 -19.51
CA LEU A 309 9.74 2.70 -20.87
C LEU A 309 9.98 3.83 -21.90
N LYS A 310 9.64 5.07 -21.49
CA LYS A 310 9.76 6.29 -22.29
C LYS A 310 10.24 7.45 -21.41
N ASP A 311 10.92 8.40 -22.01
CA ASP A 311 11.31 9.65 -21.34
C ASP A 311 10.11 10.62 -21.28
N HIS A 312 9.18 10.35 -20.39
CA HIS A 312 7.98 11.16 -20.23
C HIS A 312 7.59 11.42 -18.74
N TRP A 313 8.57 11.44 -17.85
CA TRP A 313 8.35 11.87 -16.47
C TRP A 313 7.80 13.30 -16.45
N PRO A 314 6.73 13.60 -15.66
CA PRO A 314 6.13 14.93 -15.67
C PRO A 314 7.14 15.99 -15.22
N LYS A 315 7.34 17.03 -16.01
CA LYS A 315 8.30 18.11 -15.72
C LYS A 315 7.91 18.94 -14.50
N GLU A 316 6.65 18.93 -14.16
CA GLU A 316 6.08 19.65 -13.03
C GLU A 316 6.39 18.97 -11.67
N VAL A 317 6.75 17.70 -11.68
CA VAL A 317 7.19 17.01 -10.46
C VAL A 317 8.51 17.63 -10.00
N LEU A 318 8.55 18.08 -8.75
CA LEU A 318 9.69 18.83 -8.20
C LEU A 318 11.02 18.07 -8.27
N ILE A 319 10.95 16.74 -8.20
CA ILE A 319 12.13 15.86 -8.32
C ILE A 319 12.14 15.24 -9.71
N GLN A 320 13.20 15.51 -10.43
CA GLN A 320 13.44 14.89 -11.73
C GLN A 320 14.34 13.66 -11.57
N PRO A 321 14.06 12.55 -12.28
CA PRO A 321 14.90 11.35 -12.23
C PRO A 321 16.33 11.62 -12.72
N SER A 322 17.29 10.98 -12.09
CA SER A 322 18.70 11.01 -12.47
C SER A 322 19.23 9.61 -12.77
N LYS A 323 20.28 9.50 -13.57
CA LYS A 323 20.86 8.21 -14.00
C LYS A 323 19.80 7.25 -14.54
N SER A 324 18.76 7.78 -15.19
CA SER A 324 17.65 7.00 -15.71
C SER A 324 18.10 6.05 -16.80
N VAL A 325 17.55 4.84 -16.79
CA VAL A 325 17.63 3.86 -17.87
C VAL A 325 16.37 4.00 -18.71
N ILE A 326 16.48 4.19 -20.02
CA ILE A 326 15.33 4.30 -20.92
C ILE A 326 15.34 3.10 -21.86
N GLY A 327 14.22 2.38 -21.93
CA GLY A 327 14.06 1.24 -22.82
C GLY A 327 12.96 0.28 -22.43
N ASP A 328 12.75 -0.72 -23.27
CA ASP A 328 11.73 -1.75 -23.04
C ASP A 328 12.39 -2.98 -22.38
N PRO A 329 11.95 -3.40 -21.20
CA PRO A 329 12.39 -4.64 -20.57
C PRO A 329 11.94 -5.89 -21.32
N PHE A 330 11.05 -5.77 -22.32
CA PHE A 330 10.44 -6.87 -23.06
C PHE A 330 9.84 -7.94 -22.14
N PHE A 331 8.84 -7.55 -21.36
CA PHE A 331 8.16 -8.49 -20.47
C PHE A 331 7.60 -9.69 -21.22
N LYS A 332 7.71 -10.87 -20.64
CA LYS A 332 7.21 -12.13 -21.18
C LYS A 332 5.77 -12.04 -21.68
N ASN A 333 4.91 -11.33 -20.94
CA ASN A 333 3.52 -11.09 -21.30
C ASN A 333 3.06 -9.73 -20.69
N ALA A 334 3.49 -8.62 -21.30
CA ALA A 334 3.15 -7.28 -20.83
C ALA A 334 1.64 -7.04 -20.84
N GLY A 335 1.06 -6.70 -19.68
CA GLY A 335 -0.38 -6.56 -19.48
C GLY A 335 -1.07 -7.85 -19.00
N GLY A 336 -0.32 -8.92 -18.78
CA GLY A 336 -0.81 -10.14 -18.13
C GLY A 336 -1.15 -9.92 -16.66
N GLU A 337 -1.71 -10.93 -16.02
CA GLU A 337 -2.24 -10.82 -14.66
C GLU A 337 -1.39 -11.48 -13.57
N LEU A 338 -0.36 -12.23 -13.99
CA LEU A 338 0.51 -12.98 -13.10
C LEU A 338 1.85 -12.26 -12.90
N ILE A 339 2.46 -12.44 -11.75
CA ILE A 339 3.81 -11.91 -11.48
C ILE A 339 4.80 -12.40 -12.56
N SER A 340 4.74 -13.66 -12.95
CA SER A 340 5.60 -14.25 -13.96
C SER A 340 5.44 -13.67 -15.38
N ASP A 341 4.36 -12.98 -15.66
CA ASP A 341 4.14 -12.26 -16.92
C ASP A 341 5.11 -11.08 -17.08
N TYR A 342 5.60 -10.56 -15.97
CA TYR A 342 6.52 -9.43 -15.90
C TYR A 342 7.99 -9.84 -15.80
N PHE A 343 8.30 -11.09 -16.11
CA PHE A 343 9.68 -11.53 -16.25
C PHE A 343 10.31 -10.79 -17.45
N PRO A 344 11.41 -10.04 -17.25
CA PRO A 344 12.03 -9.27 -18.31
C PRO A 344 12.88 -10.16 -19.21
N LEU A 345 12.79 -9.97 -20.52
CA LEU A 345 13.55 -10.72 -21.53
C LEU A 345 14.71 -9.91 -22.11
N ASN A 346 14.77 -8.60 -21.85
CA ASN A 346 15.87 -7.74 -22.29
C ASN A 346 17.03 -7.80 -21.27
N ILE A 347 17.82 -8.86 -21.36
CA ILE A 347 18.91 -9.17 -20.43
C ILE A 347 19.91 -8.00 -20.31
N ASP A 348 20.33 -7.44 -21.44
CA ASP A 348 21.34 -6.39 -21.49
C ASP A 348 20.90 -5.10 -20.79
N LEU A 349 19.60 -4.85 -20.75
CA LEU A 349 19.02 -3.66 -20.13
C LEU A 349 18.77 -3.85 -18.62
N ILE A 350 18.56 -5.08 -18.16
CA ILE A 350 18.01 -5.38 -16.85
C ILE A 350 19.02 -6.04 -15.91
N LYS A 351 19.73 -7.10 -16.42
CA LYS A 351 20.56 -7.95 -15.57
C LYS A 351 21.76 -7.23 -15.00
N ASP A 352 21.93 -7.30 -13.68
CA ASP A 352 23.01 -6.66 -12.93
C ASP A 352 23.11 -5.12 -13.15
N LYS A 353 22.00 -4.44 -13.50
CA LYS A 353 21.96 -3.00 -13.76
C LYS A 353 21.44 -2.18 -12.57
N GLY A 354 20.97 -2.81 -11.52
CA GLY A 354 20.64 -2.12 -10.29
C GLY A 354 21.86 -1.58 -9.55
N ILE A 355 21.62 -0.72 -8.59
CA ILE A 355 22.63 -0.23 -7.65
C ILE A 355 22.36 -0.83 -6.27
N ASP A 356 23.39 -0.94 -5.45
CA ASP A 356 23.24 -1.27 -4.04
C ASP A 356 22.44 -0.18 -3.32
N ILE A 357 21.41 -0.60 -2.58
CA ILE A 357 20.62 0.33 -1.78
C ILE A 357 21.32 0.55 -0.44
N THR A 358 21.75 1.78 -0.23
CA THR A 358 22.44 2.21 0.99
C THR A 358 21.61 3.24 1.74
N ASN A 359 21.97 3.51 2.98
CA ASN A 359 21.29 4.51 3.79
C ASN A 359 21.33 5.89 3.11
N ILE A 360 20.18 6.55 3.08
CA ILE A 360 20.06 7.94 2.65
C ILE A 360 20.92 8.82 3.56
N VAL A 361 21.44 9.91 3.04
CA VAL A 361 22.18 10.92 3.81
C VAL A 361 21.39 11.32 5.05
N ASN A 362 22.05 11.25 6.22
CA ASN A 362 21.48 11.50 7.55
C ASN A 362 20.49 10.42 8.07
N ASP A 363 20.29 9.32 7.36
CA ASP A 363 19.59 8.17 7.89
C ASP A 363 20.58 7.16 8.49
N SER A 364 20.64 7.07 9.81
CA SER A 364 21.51 6.13 10.52
C SER A 364 20.91 4.73 10.68
N ILE A 365 19.66 4.54 10.28
CA ILE A 365 18.88 3.31 10.54
C ILE A 365 18.70 2.48 9.27
N GLY A 366 18.32 3.13 8.16
CA GLY A 366 17.84 2.45 6.96
C GLY A 366 16.49 1.78 7.22
N LEU A 367 16.40 0.49 6.96
CA LEU A 367 15.25 -0.34 7.34
C LEU A 367 15.65 -1.29 8.47
N ARG A 368 14.81 -1.43 9.47
CA ARG A 368 15.11 -2.28 10.63
C ARG A 368 15.33 -3.75 10.27
N ILE A 369 14.66 -4.21 9.20
CA ILE A 369 14.88 -5.57 8.65
C ILE A 369 16.03 -5.61 7.64
N GLY A 370 16.78 -4.52 7.47
CA GLY A 370 17.86 -4.36 6.50
C GLY A 370 17.38 -3.88 5.12
N LEU A 371 18.27 -3.18 4.42
CA LEU A 371 18.03 -2.71 3.04
C LEU A 371 18.31 -3.83 2.03
N LYS A 372 19.23 -4.74 2.34
CA LYS A 372 19.52 -5.88 1.48
C LYS A 372 18.35 -6.87 1.47
N VAL A 373 18.04 -7.39 0.29
CA VAL A 373 17.05 -8.44 0.06
C VAL A 373 17.78 -9.62 -0.57
N ASP A 374 17.55 -10.83 -0.08
CA ASP A 374 18.26 -12.02 -0.56
C ASP A 374 17.55 -12.74 -1.70
N MET A 375 16.25 -12.52 -1.83
CA MET A 375 15.39 -13.19 -2.82
C MET A 375 14.46 -12.16 -3.50
N ASP A 376 14.22 -12.35 -4.78
CA ASP A 376 13.22 -11.58 -5.53
C ASP A 376 11.77 -12.01 -5.20
N ILE A 377 10.79 -11.41 -5.89
CA ILE A 377 9.37 -11.73 -5.69
C ILE A 377 9.00 -13.18 -6.09
N LEU A 378 9.76 -13.81 -6.98
CA LEU A 378 9.55 -15.20 -7.40
C LEU A 378 10.35 -16.21 -6.54
N GLY A 379 11.18 -15.71 -5.62
CA GLY A 379 12.07 -16.53 -4.79
C GLY A 379 13.41 -16.88 -5.44
N ASN A 380 13.78 -16.16 -6.51
CA ASN A 380 15.11 -16.30 -7.10
C ASN A 380 16.14 -15.57 -6.22
N PRO A 381 17.34 -16.16 -6.00
CA PRO A 381 18.36 -15.52 -5.18
C PRO A 381 19.02 -14.34 -5.93
N ILE A 382 19.24 -13.25 -5.19
CA ILE A 382 19.98 -12.07 -5.65
C ILE A 382 21.46 -12.31 -5.37
N LYS A 383 22.27 -12.59 -6.40
CA LYS A 383 23.65 -13.05 -6.24
C LYS A 383 24.71 -11.97 -6.41
N ASN A 384 24.51 -11.07 -7.35
CA ASN A 384 25.42 -10.00 -7.73
C ASN A 384 24.79 -8.64 -7.39
N MET A 385 25.03 -7.64 -8.27
CA MET A 385 24.22 -6.44 -8.26
C MET A 385 22.75 -6.82 -8.56
N PRO A 386 21.77 -6.18 -7.93
CA PRO A 386 20.38 -6.49 -8.22
C PRO A 386 20.04 -6.13 -9.66
N ASP A 387 19.07 -6.83 -10.20
CA ASP A 387 18.49 -6.45 -11.48
C ASP A 387 17.58 -5.22 -11.32
N LEU A 388 17.21 -4.58 -12.42
CA LEU A 388 16.17 -3.56 -12.39
C LEU A 388 14.79 -4.23 -12.28
N GLY A 389 13.94 -3.70 -11.38
CA GLY A 389 12.61 -4.22 -11.14
C GLY A 389 12.53 -5.31 -10.07
N ALA A 390 11.43 -6.06 -10.07
CA ALA A 390 11.07 -6.99 -8.99
C ALA A 390 11.50 -8.43 -9.21
N ILE A 391 12.08 -8.75 -10.38
CA ILE A 391 12.40 -10.13 -10.79
C ILE A 391 13.85 -10.20 -11.25
N GLU A 392 14.59 -11.15 -10.69
CA GLU A 392 15.98 -11.45 -11.03
C GLU A 392 16.08 -12.41 -12.22
N ILE A 393 16.98 -12.11 -13.13
CA ILE A 393 17.34 -12.95 -14.30
C ILE A 393 18.54 -13.82 -13.90
N ASN A 394 18.29 -15.05 -13.53
CA ASN A 394 19.32 -16.01 -13.15
C ASN A 394 20.13 -16.56 -14.31
#